data_3be4d395135c5f61c702684c22b362e2
#
_entry.id   3be4d395135c5f61c702684c22b362e2
#
_cell.length_a   1.000
_cell.length_b   1.000
_cell.length_c   1.000
_cell.angle_alpha   90.00
_cell.angle_beta   90.00
_cell.angle_gamma   90.00
#
_symmetry.space_group_name_H-M   'P 1'
#
loop_
_entity.id
_entity.type
_entity.pdbx_description
1 polymer ?
#
loop_
_entity_poly.entity_id
_entity_poly.type
_entity_poly.pdbx_seq_one_letter_code
_entity_poly.pdbx_strand_id
1 'polypeptide(L)'
;MLVTNKKRFIQAAFDSEEEIEKVVSENATDIFGPSSIYFPKSLIKTAEGVGTIPDGFVIDLAERRWFIVEAETSKHSVWGHIAPQVAKQVVAATQMSTRKLLVDLAVKRAQKESEVRELFEEAKIHQMDVRKVLDDIVSKKPIIGMPIDAVSKDLEEWANILNVKVRLWIVRKYIEFGNSKSVLYEIPDDARPVLSTIEDEKESKAAIARYDVSILDLIASGLIRVGDKLLMVYKPKNGEKKTYEGVVDTDGSITVLGKTFPSPSYAAMYVIQSTGSKRNTVNGWTSWRNSGGVFLSELREKFLKKGK
;
A
#
# COMPACT_ATOMS: atom_id res chain seq x y z
N MET A 1 -9.14 -18.94 13.42
CA MET A 1 -9.73 -18.44 14.68
C MET A 1 -8.68 -17.55 15.34
N LEU A 2 -9.07 -16.34 15.70
CA LEU A 2 -8.22 -15.42 16.48
C LEU A 2 -8.68 -15.41 17.93
N VAL A 3 -7.75 -15.28 18.88
CA VAL A 3 -8.06 -15.26 20.33
C VAL A 3 -7.33 -14.08 20.96
N THR A 4 -8.05 -13.24 21.68
CA THR A 4 -7.50 -12.13 22.47
C THR A 4 -8.33 -11.90 23.72
N ASN A 5 -7.70 -11.70 24.89
CA ASN A 5 -8.36 -11.30 26.15
C ASN A 5 -9.67 -12.07 26.45
N LYS A 6 -9.66 -13.42 26.32
CA LYS A 6 -10.82 -14.31 26.48
C LYS A 6 -11.89 -14.22 25.38
N LYS A 7 -11.73 -13.35 24.39
CA LYS A 7 -12.59 -13.28 23.21
C LYS A 7 -12.09 -14.21 22.11
N ARG A 8 -13.01 -14.80 21.39
CA ARG A 8 -12.72 -15.69 20.25
C ARG A 8 -13.40 -15.13 19.01
N PHE A 9 -12.63 -14.99 17.94
CA PHE A 9 -13.13 -14.50 16.65
C PHE A 9 -13.03 -15.62 15.62
N ILE A 10 -14.12 -15.88 14.94
CA ILE A 10 -14.25 -16.92 13.92
C ILE A 10 -14.27 -16.24 12.56
N GLN A 11 -13.53 -16.78 11.60
CA GLN A 11 -13.56 -16.27 10.23
C GLN A 11 -14.98 -16.38 9.66
N ALA A 12 -15.44 -15.33 9.02
CA ALA A 12 -16.74 -15.21 8.38
C ALA A 12 -16.59 -14.68 6.95
N ALA A 13 -17.57 -14.93 6.12
CA ALA A 13 -17.64 -14.31 4.80
C ALA A 13 -18.08 -12.85 4.95
N PHE A 14 -17.74 -12.02 3.97
CA PHE A 14 -18.34 -10.71 3.82
C PHE A 14 -19.83 -10.82 3.52
N ASP A 15 -20.61 -9.91 4.09
CA ASP A 15 -22.07 -9.91 3.91
C ASP A 15 -22.43 -9.41 2.51
N SER A 16 -21.67 -8.43 2.01
CA SER A 16 -21.83 -7.84 0.68
C SER A 16 -20.49 -7.34 0.12
N GLU A 17 -20.51 -6.98 -1.15
CA GLU A 17 -19.40 -6.30 -1.83
C GLU A 17 -19.15 -4.91 -1.26
N GLU A 18 -20.21 -4.17 -0.93
CA GLU A 18 -20.09 -2.86 -0.30
C GLU A 18 -19.35 -2.91 1.04
N GLU A 19 -19.42 -4.03 1.76
CA GLU A 19 -18.70 -4.19 3.01
C GLU A 19 -17.19 -4.25 2.76
N ILE A 20 -16.74 -5.07 1.81
CA ILE A 20 -15.30 -5.17 1.49
C ILE A 20 -14.80 -3.88 0.84
N GLU A 21 -15.56 -3.24 -0.04
CA GLU A 21 -15.25 -1.92 -0.60
C GLU A 21 -15.01 -0.87 0.51
N LYS A 22 -15.90 -0.84 1.50
CA LYS A 22 -15.77 0.07 2.64
C LYS A 22 -14.49 -0.19 3.42
N VAL A 23 -14.19 -1.45 3.73
CA VAL A 23 -12.96 -1.84 4.42
C VAL A 23 -11.74 -1.39 3.62
N VAL A 24 -11.74 -1.60 2.30
CA VAL A 24 -10.66 -1.20 1.40
C VAL A 24 -10.48 0.31 1.37
N SER A 25 -11.56 1.07 1.24
CA SER A 25 -11.48 2.53 1.19
C SER A 25 -11.01 3.16 2.50
N GLU A 26 -11.43 2.61 3.63
CA GLU A 26 -11.03 3.08 4.98
C GLU A 26 -9.59 2.72 5.33
N ASN A 27 -9.03 1.66 4.73
CA ASN A 27 -7.68 1.14 5.00
C ASN A 27 -6.79 1.16 3.73
N ALA A 28 -7.07 2.06 2.79
CA ALA A 28 -6.38 2.08 1.49
C ALA A 28 -4.86 2.28 1.62
N THR A 29 -4.40 3.05 2.60
CA THR A 29 -2.98 3.28 2.84
C THR A 29 -2.26 2.07 3.45
N ASP A 30 -2.98 1.23 4.20
CA ASP A 30 -2.43 -0.02 4.72
C ASP A 30 -2.33 -1.07 3.61
N ILE A 31 -3.30 -1.09 2.68
CA ILE A 31 -3.35 -2.03 1.56
C ILE A 31 -2.36 -1.64 0.44
N PHE A 32 -2.40 -0.39 -0.02
CA PHE A 32 -1.67 0.05 -1.22
C PHE A 32 -0.35 0.74 -0.91
N GLY A 33 -0.06 0.95 0.38
CA GLY A 33 1.15 1.58 0.88
C GLY A 33 0.96 3.00 1.40
N PRO A 34 1.83 3.41 2.33
CA PRO A 34 1.67 4.67 3.09
C PRO A 34 1.82 5.94 2.24
N SER A 35 2.40 5.83 1.04
CA SER A 35 2.57 6.96 0.11
C SER A 35 1.48 6.98 -0.97
N SER A 36 0.37 6.28 -0.75
CA SER A 36 -0.71 6.17 -1.73
C SER A 36 -1.82 7.19 -1.49
N ILE A 37 -2.39 7.66 -2.59
CA ILE A 37 -3.55 8.53 -2.62
C ILE A 37 -4.70 7.73 -3.21
N TYR A 38 -5.72 7.43 -2.40
CA TYR A 38 -6.93 6.71 -2.83
C TYR A 38 -7.99 7.69 -3.34
N PHE A 39 -8.60 7.38 -4.48
CA PHE A 39 -9.72 8.10 -5.07
C PHE A 39 -10.93 7.16 -5.13
N PRO A 40 -12.09 7.56 -4.58
CA PRO A 40 -13.29 6.72 -4.60
C PRO A 40 -13.87 6.59 -6.01
N LYS A 41 -14.90 5.78 -6.13
CA LYS A 41 -15.66 5.50 -7.37
C LYS A 41 -15.80 6.72 -8.28
N SER A 42 -15.41 6.55 -9.54
CA SER A 42 -15.53 7.60 -10.55
C SER A 42 -15.90 6.99 -11.90
N LEU A 43 -16.88 7.58 -12.56
CA LEU A 43 -17.29 7.16 -13.90
C LEU A 43 -16.18 7.47 -14.90
N ILE A 44 -15.68 6.45 -15.55
CA ILE A 44 -14.75 6.54 -16.69
C ILE A 44 -15.36 5.92 -17.94
N LYS A 45 -14.87 6.28 -19.11
CA LYS A 45 -15.45 5.84 -20.38
C LYS A 45 -14.41 5.34 -21.36
N THR A 46 -14.76 4.32 -22.14
CA THR A 46 -13.98 3.89 -23.30
C THR A 46 -14.01 4.94 -24.42
N ALA A 47 -13.22 4.76 -25.45
CA ALA A 47 -13.20 5.67 -26.61
C ALA A 47 -14.58 5.83 -27.28
N GLU A 48 -15.40 4.79 -27.27
CA GLU A 48 -16.76 4.80 -27.80
C GLU A 48 -17.82 5.27 -26.80
N GLY A 49 -17.40 5.73 -25.61
CA GLY A 49 -18.28 6.29 -24.60
C GLY A 49 -18.95 5.26 -23.67
N VAL A 50 -18.58 3.98 -23.76
CA VAL A 50 -19.10 2.96 -22.82
C VAL A 50 -18.58 3.27 -21.41
N GLY A 51 -19.50 3.53 -20.49
CA GLY A 51 -19.19 3.85 -19.10
C GLY A 51 -18.85 2.61 -18.26
N THR A 52 -17.95 2.81 -17.29
CA THR A 52 -17.67 1.86 -16.23
C THR A 52 -17.23 2.61 -14.97
N ILE A 53 -17.46 2.03 -13.80
CA ILE A 53 -17.16 2.67 -12.52
C ILE A 53 -16.34 1.69 -11.68
N PRO A 54 -15.00 1.82 -11.66
CA PRO A 54 -14.17 1.09 -10.69
C PRO A 54 -14.49 1.49 -9.26
N ASP A 55 -14.24 0.62 -8.30
CA ASP A 55 -14.42 0.90 -6.87
C ASP A 55 -13.49 2.00 -6.39
N GLY A 56 -12.35 2.15 -7.06
CA GLY A 56 -11.46 3.27 -6.82
C GLY A 56 -10.26 3.29 -7.73
N PHE A 57 -9.44 4.31 -7.48
CA PHE A 57 -8.10 4.42 -8.07
C PHE A 57 -7.10 4.71 -6.96
N VAL A 58 -5.87 4.27 -7.15
CA VAL A 58 -4.76 4.61 -6.25
C VAL A 58 -3.58 5.11 -7.04
N ILE A 59 -2.96 6.19 -6.57
CA ILE A 59 -1.65 6.66 -7.03
C ILE A 59 -0.65 6.45 -5.91
N ASP A 60 0.34 5.60 -6.11
CA ASP A 60 1.46 5.36 -5.20
C ASP A 60 2.64 6.24 -5.64
N LEU A 61 2.91 7.28 -4.85
CA LEU A 61 3.94 8.28 -5.15
C LEU A 61 5.35 7.72 -4.96
N ALA A 62 5.56 6.80 -4.02
CA ALA A 62 6.86 6.24 -3.73
C ALA A 62 7.35 5.31 -4.84
N GLU A 63 6.49 4.41 -5.29
CA GLU A 63 6.80 3.43 -6.35
C GLU A 63 6.46 3.96 -7.75
N ARG A 64 5.91 5.16 -7.85
CA ARG A 64 5.52 5.83 -9.11
C ARG A 64 4.68 4.95 -10.01
N ARG A 65 3.62 4.37 -9.45
CA ARG A 65 2.66 3.48 -10.09
C ARG A 65 1.24 3.86 -9.70
N TRP A 66 0.27 3.31 -10.41
CA TRP A 66 -1.14 3.53 -10.11
C TRP A 66 -1.98 2.28 -10.32
N PHE A 67 -3.11 2.23 -9.64
CA PHE A 67 -4.00 1.09 -9.64
C PHE A 67 -5.41 1.49 -10.06
N ILE A 68 -6.08 0.57 -10.75
CA ILE A 68 -7.53 0.46 -10.79
C ILE A 68 -7.88 -0.49 -9.66
N VAL A 69 -8.76 -0.08 -8.76
CA VAL A 69 -9.15 -0.88 -7.59
C VAL A 69 -10.50 -1.51 -7.83
N GLU A 70 -10.57 -2.82 -7.65
CA GLU A 70 -11.77 -3.65 -7.63
C GLU A 70 -11.76 -4.50 -6.37
N ALA A 71 -12.64 -4.17 -5.44
CA ALA A 71 -12.83 -4.91 -4.18
C ALA A 71 -13.89 -5.98 -4.39
N GLU A 72 -13.48 -7.23 -4.42
CA GLU A 72 -14.32 -8.33 -4.85
C GLU A 72 -14.55 -9.37 -3.76
N THR A 73 -15.57 -10.18 -3.94
CA THR A 73 -15.79 -11.38 -3.13
C THR A 73 -15.59 -12.63 -3.97
N SER A 74 -15.04 -13.68 -3.37
CA SER A 74 -14.84 -14.99 -4.03
C SER A 74 -16.15 -15.68 -4.45
N LYS A 75 -17.29 -15.12 -4.07
CA LYS A 75 -18.62 -15.58 -4.52
C LYS A 75 -18.90 -15.22 -5.97
N HIS A 76 -18.24 -14.18 -6.49
CA HIS A 76 -18.45 -13.72 -7.86
C HIS A 76 -17.74 -14.62 -8.86
N SER A 77 -18.41 -14.89 -9.99
CA SER A 77 -17.83 -15.65 -11.08
C SER A 77 -16.74 -14.83 -11.76
N VAL A 78 -15.54 -15.39 -11.86
CA VAL A 78 -14.42 -14.76 -12.54
C VAL A 78 -14.78 -14.44 -13.99
N TRP A 79 -15.24 -15.43 -14.74
CA TRP A 79 -15.53 -15.30 -16.17
C TRP A 79 -16.84 -14.55 -16.47
N GLY A 80 -17.85 -14.69 -15.60
CA GLY A 80 -19.16 -14.06 -15.80
C GLY A 80 -19.26 -12.65 -15.27
N HIS A 81 -18.42 -12.27 -14.31
CA HIS A 81 -18.49 -10.96 -13.62
C HIS A 81 -17.16 -10.19 -13.64
N ILE A 82 -16.13 -10.71 -12.99
CA ILE A 82 -14.87 -9.99 -12.76
C ILE A 82 -14.15 -9.67 -14.08
N ALA A 83 -13.95 -10.66 -14.93
CA ALA A 83 -13.17 -10.51 -16.15
C ALA A 83 -13.78 -9.51 -17.16
N PRO A 84 -15.09 -9.53 -17.45
CA PRO A 84 -15.71 -8.53 -18.34
C PRO A 84 -15.68 -7.11 -17.77
N GLN A 85 -15.82 -6.96 -16.46
CA GLN A 85 -15.79 -5.67 -15.78
C GLN A 85 -14.39 -5.06 -15.85
N VAL A 86 -13.39 -5.78 -15.37
CA VAL A 86 -11.99 -5.33 -15.38
C VAL A 86 -11.50 -5.03 -16.81
N ALA A 87 -11.89 -5.84 -17.82
CA ALA A 87 -11.52 -5.57 -19.19
C ALA A 87 -12.00 -4.18 -19.68
N LYS A 88 -13.27 -3.82 -19.39
CA LYS A 88 -13.82 -2.49 -19.71
C LYS A 88 -13.08 -1.38 -18.99
N GLN A 89 -12.77 -1.59 -17.71
CA GLN A 89 -12.10 -0.61 -16.87
C GLN A 89 -10.67 -0.35 -17.33
N VAL A 90 -9.91 -1.38 -17.70
CA VAL A 90 -8.56 -1.24 -18.26
C VAL A 90 -8.59 -0.39 -19.52
N VAL A 91 -9.52 -0.67 -20.44
CA VAL A 91 -9.67 0.11 -21.68
C VAL A 91 -10.05 1.56 -21.37
N ALA A 92 -11.01 1.80 -20.48
CA ALA A 92 -11.45 3.13 -20.11
C ALA A 92 -10.36 3.91 -19.33
N ALA A 93 -9.62 3.26 -18.46
CA ALA A 93 -8.57 3.85 -17.66
C ALA A 93 -7.37 4.33 -18.47
N THR A 94 -7.10 3.69 -19.63
CA THR A 94 -6.01 4.11 -20.51
C THR A 94 -6.37 5.33 -21.41
N GLN A 95 -7.63 5.78 -21.40
CA GLN A 95 -8.05 6.96 -22.16
C GLN A 95 -7.44 8.25 -21.57
N MET A 96 -7.10 9.18 -22.46
CA MET A 96 -6.55 10.49 -22.08
C MET A 96 -7.47 11.26 -21.11
N SER A 97 -8.79 11.15 -21.32
CA SER A 97 -9.80 11.78 -20.44
C SER A 97 -9.72 11.28 -19.00
N THR A 98 -9.54 9.95 -18.81
CA THR A 98 -9.41 9.36 -17.48
C THR A 98 -8.10 9.76 -16.81
N ARG A 99 -6.99 9.74 -17.57
CA ARG A 99 -5.68 10.17 -17.04
C ARG A 99 -5.73 11.63 -16.57
N LYS A 100 -6.29 12.52 -17.40
CA LYS A 100 -6.49 13.92 -17.04
C LYS A 100 -7.37 14.08 -15.80
N LEU A 101 -8.47 13.34 -15.71
CA LEU A 101 -9.34 13.34 -14.53
C LEU A 101 -8.56 12.99 -13.26
N LEU A 102 -7.78 11.90 -13.26
CA LEU A 102 -7.01 11.45 -12.10
C LEU A 102 -5.95 12.48 -11.68
N VAL A 103 -5.24 13.06 -12.64
CA VAL A 103 -4.25 14.13 -12.37
C VAL A 103 -4.93 15.35 -11.77
N ASP A 104 -6.04 15.81 -12.33
CA ASP A 104 -6.77 16.98 -11.83
C ASP A 104 -7.34 16.74 -10.42
N LEU A 105 -7.85 15.54 -10.14
CA LEU A 105 -8.27 15.15 -8.80
C LEU A 105 -7.11 15.15 -7.80
N ALA A 106 -5.97 14.56 -8.16
CA ALA A 106 -4.80 14.49 -7.29
C ALA A 106 -4.23 15.89 -7.01
N VAL A 107 -4.10 16.74 -8.02
CA VAL A 107 -3.67 18.14 -7.85
C VAL A 107 -4.61 18.92 -6.94
N LYS A 108 -5.93 18.77 -7.14
CA LYS A 108 -6.95 19.43 -6.31
C LYS A 108 -6.86 19.00 -4.85
N ARG A 109 -6.63 17.70 -4.59
CA ARG A 109 -6.44 17.18 -3.24
C ARG A 109 -5.15 17.70 -2.61
N ALA A 110 -4.03 17.69 -3.35
CA ALA A 110 -2.76 18.25 -2.89
C ALA A 110 -2.87 19.75 -2.50
N GLN A 111 -3.72 20.51 -3.20
CA GLN A 111 -3.98 21.91 -2.86
C GLN A 111 -4.84 22.10 -1.60
N LYS A 112 -5.80 21.21 -1.37
CA LYS A 112 -6.81 21.36 -0.31
C LYS A 112 -6.47 20.61 0.97
N GLU A 113 -5.83 19.43 0.86
CA GLU A 113 -5.59 18.50 1.96
C GLU A 113 -4.11 18.55 2.36
N SER A 114 -3.85 18.95 3.61
CA SER A 114 -2.48 18.99 4.14
C SER A 114 -1.82 17.62 4.17
N GLU A 115 -2.58 16.57 4.48
CA GLU A 115 -2.10 15.19 4.53
C GLU A 115 -1.62 14.72 3.15
N VAL A 116 -2.37 15.01 2.10
CA VAL A 116 -1.96 14.68 0.72
C VAL A 116 -0.73 15.49 0.31
N ARG A 117 -0.64 16.77 0.70
CA ARG A 117 0.55 17.60 0.43
C ARG A 117 1.80 17.04 1.07
N GLU A 118 1.70 16.58 2.32
CA GLU A 118 2.80 15.94 3.04
C GLU A 118 3.31 14.69 2.31
N LEU A 119 2.44 13.91 1.66
CA LEU A 119 2.86 12.76 0.85
C LEU A 119 3.75 13.17 -0.33
N PHE A 120 3.45 14.28 -1.00
CA PHE A 120 4.31 14.79 -2.07
C PHE A 120 5.66 15.29 -1.54
N GLU A 121 5.67 15.98 -0.40
CA GLU A 121 6.90 16.44 0.25
C GLU A 121 7.81 15.27 0.67
N GLU A 122 7.22 14.21 1.24
CA GLU A 122 7.93 12.98 1.60
C GLU A 122 8.49 12.24 0.39
N ALA A 123 7.74 12.23 -0.72
CA ALA A 123 8.21 11.68 -1.99
C ALA A 123 9.25 12.58 -2.67
N LYS A 124 9.64 13.71 -2.04
CA LYS A 124 10.57 14.73 -2.58
C LYS A 124 10.09 15.32 -3.90
N ILE A 125 8.78 15.50 -4.05
CA ILE A 125 8.15 16.10 -5.22
C ILE A 125 7.86 17.56 -4.90
N HIS A 126 8.53 18.49 -5.59
CA HIS A 126 8.28 19.91 -5.45
C HIS A 126 6.88 20.28 -5.95
N GLN A 127 6.26 21.26 -5.32
CA GLN A 127 4.91 21.71 -5.65
C GLN A 127 4.73 22.06 -7.13
N MET A 128 5.76 22.63 -7.76
CA MET A 128 5.75 22.97 -9.20
C MET A 128 5.79 21.75 -10.10
N ASP A 129 6.30 20.61 -9.62
CA ASP A 129 6.47 19.38 -10.38
C ASP A 129 5.31 18.38 -10.18
N VAL A 130 4.39 18.66 -9.24
CA VAL A 130 3.30 17.75 -8.87
C VAL A 130 2.53 17.25 -10.09
N ARG A 131 2.07 18.17 -10.96
CA ARG A 131 1.30 17.81 -12.15
C ARG A 131 2.12 16.93 -13.11
N LYS A 132 3.35 17.32 -13.39
CA LYS A 132 4.23 16.56 -14.29
C LYS A 132 4.48 15.14 -13.77
N VAL A 133 4.79 15.00 -12.48
CA VAL A 133 5.03 13.69 -11.87
C VAL A 133 3.77 12.82 -11.89
N LEU A 134 2.61 13.41 -11.64
CA LEU A 134 1.33 12.69 -11.74
C LEU A 134 1.04 12.25 -13.17
N ASP A 135 1.23 13.12 -14.16
CA ASP A 135 1.08 12.77 -15.59
C ASP A 135 2.03 11.61 -15.97
N ASP A 136 3.29 11.67 -15.52
CA ASP A 136 4.26 10.58 -15.75
C ASP A 136 3.82 9.25 -15.09
N ILE A 137 3.21 9.30 -13.90
CA ILE A 137 2.71 8.10 -13.22
C ILE A 137 1.52 7.50 -13.97
N VAL A 138 0.48 8.30 -14.26
CA VAL A 138 -0.75 7.79 -14.87
C VAL A 138 -0.60 7.49 -16.37
N SER A 139 0.49 7.91 -17.01
CA SER A 139 0.82 7.52 -18.38
C SER A 139 1.26 6.06 -18.50
N LYS A 140 1.76 5.48 -17.41
CA LYS A 140 2.12 4.06 -17.35
C LYS A 140 0.89 3.16 -17.42
N LYS A 141 1.09 1.87 -17.74
CA LYS A 141 0.00 0.89 -17.65
C LYS A 141 -0.50 0.80 -16.20
N PRO A 142 -1.82 0.78 -15.97
CA PRO A 142 -2.38 0.56 -14.65
C PRO A 142 -2.06 -0.83 -14.13
N ILE A 143 -2.09 -0.99 -12.82
CA ILE A 143 -2.11 -2.28 -12.14
C ILE A 143 -3.54 -2.49 -11.65
N ILE A 144 -4.09 -3.69 -11.80
CA ILE A 144 -5.34 -4.05 -11.16
C ILE A 144 -5.03 -4.38 -9.70
N GLY A 145 -5.56 -3.59 -8.79
CA GLY A 145 -5.51 -3.85 -7.36
C GLY A 145 -6.80 -4.50 -6.91
N MET A 146 -6.75 -5.77 -6.51
CA MET A 146 -7.96 -6.53 -6.16
C MET A 146 -7.86 -7.07 -4.74
N PRO A 147 -8.34 -6.31 -3.76
CA PRO A 147 -8.65 -6.84 -2.45
C PRO A 147 -9.83 -7.83 -2.56
N ILE A 148 -9.65 -9.06 -2.04
CA ILE A 148 -10.63 -10.15 -2.16
C ILE A 148 -10.56 -11.05 -0.92
N ASP A 149 -11.64 -11.70 -0.56
CA ASP A 149 -11.69 -12.57 0.62
C ASP A 149 -11.01 -13.93 0.43
N ALA A 150 -10.98 -14.46 -0.80
CA ALA A 150 -10.29 -15.70 -1.15
C ALA A 150 -9.91 -15.75 -2.64
N VAL A 151 -8.89 -16.53 -2.97
CA VAL A 151 -8.41 -16.71 -4.34
C VAL A 151 -8.87 -18.05 -4.89
N SER A 152 -9.44 -18.05 -6.08
CA SER A 152 -9.78 -19.25 -6.83
C SER A 152 -8.75 -19.53 -7.93
N LYS A 153 -8.68 -20.78 -8.43
CA LYS A 153 -7.83 -21.12 -9.58
C LYS A 153 -8.21 -20.33 -10.83
N ASP A 154 -9.49 -20.16 -11.09
CA ASP A 154 -9.98 -19.37 -12.21
C ASP A 154 -9.48 -17.93 -12.16
N LEU A 155 -9.42 -17.33 -10.95
CA LEU A 155 -8.90 -15.99 -10.75
C LEU A 155 -7.40 -15.92 -11.05
N GLU A 156 -6.62 -16.90 -10.59
CA GLU A 156 -5.19 -16.98 -10.89
C GLU A 156 -4.94 -17.17 -12.38
N GLU A 157 -5.66 -18.10 -13.04
CA GLU A 157 -5.55 -18.35 -14.48
C GLU A 157 -5.91 -17.10 -15.29
N TRP A 158 -7.03 -16.45 -14.96
CA TRP A 158 -7.44 -15.22 -15.61
C TRP A 158 -6.44 -14.09 -15.43
N ALA A 159 -5.96 -13.87 -14.22
CA ALA A 159 -4.99 -12.83 -13.91
C ALA A 159 -3.67 -13.02 -14.67
N ASN A 160 -3.25 -14.29 -14.89
CA ASN A 160 -2.02 -14.62 -15.61
C ASN A 160 -2.09 -14.34 -17.13
N ILE A 161 -3.29 -14.33 -17.73
CA ILE A 161 -3.45 -14.08 -19.17
C ILE A 161 -3.66 -12.59 -19.51
N LEU A 162 -3.89 -11.74 -18.51
CA LEU A 162 -4.10 -10.32 -18.73
C LEU A 162 -2.82 -9.61 -19.16
N ASN A 163 -2.96 -8.66 -20.09
CA ASN A 163 -1.85 -7.76 -20.50
C ASN A 163 -1.65 -6.58 -19.53
N VAL A 164 -2.11 -6.71 -18.30
CA VAL A 164 -1.88 -5.78 -17.19
C VAL A 164 -1.60 -6.59 -15.93
N LYS A 165 -0.79 -6.03 -15.04
CA LYS A 165 -0.49 -6.69 -13.76
C LYS A 165 -1.73 -6.72 -12.89
N VAL A 166 -1.96 -7.86 -12.22
CA VAL A 166 -2.98 -8.00 -11.18
C VAL A 166 -2.28 -8.25 -9.84
N ARG A 167 -2.70 -7.54 -8.80
CA ARG A 167 -2.25 -7.76 -7.44
C ARG A 167 -3.43 -8.07 -6.55
N LEU A 168 -3.34 -9.16 -5.81
CA LEU A 168 -4.40 -9.65 -4.93
C LEU A 168 -4.03 -9.41 -3.47
N TRP A 169 -4.92 -8.81 -2.70
CA TRP A 169 -4.83 -8.70 -1.24
C TRP A 169 -5.94 -9.54 -0.62
N ILE A 170 -5.57 -10.50 0.21
CA ILE A 170 -6.55 -11.38 0.86
C ILE A 170 -7.01 -10.72 2.15
N VAL A 171 -8.15 -10.05 2.09
CA VAL A 171 -8.79 -9.41 3.23
C VAL A 171 -9.72 -10.40 3.90
N ARG A 172 -9.59 -10.62 5.22
CA ARG A 172 -10.42 -11.58 5.95
C ARG A 172 -11.25 -10.88 7.01
N LYS A 173 -12.50 -11.31 7.11
CA LYS A 173 -13.45 -10.90 8.15
C LYS A 173 -13.51 -11.93 9.26
N TYR A 174 -13.54 -11.47 10.50
CA TYR A 174 -13.73 -12.29 11.69
C TYR A 174 -14.81 -11.68 12.56
N ILE A 175 -15.67 -12.55 13.12
CA ILE A 175 -16.77 -12.15 14.01
C ILE A 175 -16.54 -12.77 15.39
N GLU A 176 -16.74 -12.00 16.45
CA GLU A 176 -16.64 -12.44 17.84
C GLU A 176 -17.70 -13.51 18.12
N PHE A 177 -17.25 -14.66 18.66
CA PHE A 177 -18.17 -15.74 19.06
C PHE A 177 -19.14 -15.25 20.14
N GLY A 178 -20.43 -15.33 19.84
CA GLY A 178 -21.49 -14.82 20.72
C GLY A 178 -21.82 -13.33 20.59
N ASN A 179 -21.10 -12.57 19.74
CA ASN A 179 -21.39 -11.15 19.50
C ASN A 179 -21.14 -10.76 18.04
N SER A 180 -22.15 -10.90 17.20
CA SER A 180 -22.06 -10.62 15.76
C SER A 180 -21.78 -9.15 15.41
N LYS A 181 -21.92 -8.22 16.35
CA LYS A 181 -21.61 -6.80 16.14
C LYS A 181 -20.13 -6.48 16.33
N SER A 182 -19.36 -7.37 16.93
CA SER A 182 -17.92 -7.21 17.12
C SER A 182 -17.18 -7.88 15.97
N VAL A 183 -16.68 -7.09 15.05
CA VAL A 183 -16.03 -7.54 13.83
C VAL A 183 -14.57 -7.09 13.81
N LEU A 184 -13.68 -7.94 13.32
CA LEU A 184 -12.28 -7.64 13.02
C LEU A 184 -12.03 -7.92 11.52
N TYR A 185 -11.21 -7.10 10.92
CA TYR A 185 -10.69 -7.34 9.57
C TYR A 185 -9.19 -7.57 9.62
N GLU A 186 -8.74 -8.61 8.96
CA GLU A 186 -7.33 -8.87 8.71
C GLU A 186 -6.98 -8.29 7.34
N ILE A 187 -6.11 -7.29 7.35
CA ILE A 187 -5.58 -6.64 6.16
C ILE A 187 -4.14 -7.12 6.01
N PRO A 188 -3.78 -7.76 4.90
CA PRO A 188 -2.42 -8.25 4.69
C PRO A 188 -1.46 -7.08 4.44
N ASP A 189 -0.26 -7.18 5.00
CA ASP A 189 0.81 -6.19 4.78
C ASP A 189 1.25 -6.12 3.30
N ASP A 190 1.07 -7.23 2.55
CA ASP A 190 1.53 -7.37 1.16
C ASP A 190 0.49 -7.98 0.22
N ALA A 191 0.53 -7.55 -1.04
CA ALA A 191 -0.19 -8.21 -2.12
C ALA A 191 0.44 -9.58 -2.42
N ARG A 192 -0.40 -10.59 -2.67
CA ARG A 192 0.09 -11.82 -3.29
C ARG A 192 0.53 -11.52 -4.72
N PRO A 193 1.76 -11.90 -5.12
CA PRO A 193 2.16 -11.81 -6.51
C PRO A 193 1.32 -12.80 -7.31
N VAL A 194 0.63 -12.32 -8.33
CA VAL A 194 0.11 -13.18 -9.38
C VAL A 194 1.26 -13.37 -10.37
N LEU A 195 1.65 -14.60 -10.61
CA LEU A 195 2.69 -14.94 -11.56
C LEU A 195 2.23 -14.49 -12.95
N SER A 196 2.84 -13.47 -13.48
CA SER A 196 2.66 -13.02 -14.85
C SER A 196 4.01 -13.10 -15.58
N THR A 197 3.99 -13.42 -16.85
CA THR A 197 5.07 -13.54 -17.86
C THR A 197 6.55 -13.39 -17.43
N ILE A 198 7.47 -14.04 -18.14
CA ILE A 198 8.92 -14.19 -17.83
C ILE A 198 9.66 -12.85 -17.55
N GLU A 199 9.23 -11.73 -18.12
CA GLU A 199 9.81 -10.41 -17.82
C GLU A 199 9.32 -9.86 -16.48
N ASP A 200 8.06 -10.13 -16.12
CA ASP A 200 7.46 -9.79 -14.84
C ASP A 200 7.99 -10.66 -13.69
N GLU A 201 8.49 -11.88 -13.97
CA GLU A 201 9.16 -12.69 -12.93
C GLU A 201 10.39 -12.01 -12.35
N LYS A 202 11.17 -11.29 -13.17
CA LYS A 202 12.33 -10.55 -12.68
C LYS A 202 11.95 -9.33 -11.85
N GLU A 203 10.94 -8.57 -12.28
CA GLU A 203 10.43 -7.42 -11.52
C GLU A 203 9.63 -7.84 -10.28
N SER A 204 8.83 -8.91 -10.38
CA SER A 204 8.08 -9.43 -9.23
C SER A 204 9.00 -10.09 -8.22
N LYS A 205 10.01 -10.87 -8.66
CA LYS A 205 11.07 -11.40 -7.77
C LYS A 205 11.85 -10.26 -7.10
N ALA A 206 12.12 -9.17 -7.81
CA ALA A 206 12.79 -8.01 -7.23
C ALA A 206 11.89 -7.23 -6.27
N ALA A 207 10.58 -7.12 -6.56
CA ALA A 207 9.60 -6.49 -5.68
C ALA A 207 9.34 -7.35 -4.44
N ILE A 208 9.11 -8.66 -4.60
CA ILE A 208 8.97 -9.63 -3.51
C ILE A 208 10.24 -9.61 -2.64
N ALA A 209 11.42 -9.72 -3.25
CA ALA A 209 12.68 -9.65 -2.53
C ALA A 209 12.85 -8.33 -1.75
N ARG A 210 12.26 -7.22 -2.24
CA ARG A 210 12.29 -5.94 -1.52
C ARG A 210 11.37 -5.95 -0.29
N TYR A 211 10.18 -6.56 -0.38
CA TYR A 211 9.22 -6.64 0.73
C TYR A 211 9.61 -7.72 1.76
N ASP A 212 10.26 -8.79 1.31
CA ASP A 212 10.75 -9.86 2.19
C ASP A 212 11.98 -9.48 3.02
N VAL A 213 12.65 -8.35 2.72
CA VAL A 213 13.80 -7.89 3.49
C VAL A 213 13.35 -7.24 4.80
N SER A 214 13.67 -7.87 5.90
CA SER A 214 13.46 -7.41 7.28
C SER A 214 14.68 -6.68 7.83
N ILE A 215 14.55 -6.08 9.01
CA ILE A 215 15.69 -5.54 9.77
C ILE A 215 16.64 -6.67 10.16
N LEU A 216 16.13 -7.88 10.45
CA LEU A 216 16.96 -9.05 10.75
C LEU A 216 17.88 -9.42 9.59
N ASP A 217 17.43 -9.32 8.35
CA ASP A 217 18.26 -9.58 7.17
C ASP A 217 19.38 -8.54 7.02
N LEU A 218 19.11 -7.28 7.36
CA LEU A 218 20.12 -6.24 7.40
C LEU A 218 21.14 -6.48 8.52
N ILE A 219 20.70 -7.02 9.67
CA ILE A 219 21.58 -7.43 10.77
C ILE A 219 22.45 -8.61 10.33
N ALA A 220 21.85 -9.66 9.76
CA ALA A 220 22.55 -10.85 9.30
C ALA A 220 23.61 -10.54 8.21
N SER A 221 23.35 -9.54 7.37
CA SER A 221 24.28 -9.09 6.33
C SER A 221 25.34 -8.09 6.81
N GLY A 222 25.28 -7.67 8.08
CA GLY A 222 26.22 -6.72 8.68
C GLY A 222 26.00 -5.26 8.21
N LEU A 223 24.88 -4.97 7.57
CA LEU A 223 24.51 -3.60 7.15
C LEU A 223 23.98 -2.75 8.30
N ILE A 224 23.41 -3.41 9.33
CA ILE A 224 22.99 -2.84 10.61
C ILE A 224 23.45 -3.80 11.70
N ARG A 225 23.64 -3.31 12.92
CA ARG A 225 23.99 -4.11 14.10
C ARG A 225 22.94 -3.93 15.18
N VAL A 226 22.79 -4.94 16.01
CA VAL A 226 22.02 -4.81 17.25
C VAL A 226 22.62 -3.69 18.09
N GLY A 227 21.79 -2.83 18.63
CA GLY A 227 22.18 -1.64 19.37
C GLY A 227 22.47 -0.41 18.49
N ASP A 228 22.47 -0.53 17.16
CA ASP A 228 22.64 0.62 16.28
C ASP A 228 21.53 1.63 16.46
N LYS A 229 21.91 2.91 16.43
CA LYS A 229 20.97 4.03 16.53
C LYS A 229 20.44 4.38 15.14
N LEU A 230 19.12 4.44 15.06
CA LEU A 230 18.40 4.95 13.90
C LEU A 230 17.86 6.34 14.22
N LEU A 231 18.00 7.25 13.28
CA LEU A 231 17.60 8.64 13.44
C LEU A 231 16.42 8.94 12.52
N MET A 232 15.35 9.49 13.07
CA MET A 232 14.20 9.99 12.34
C MET A 232 14.04 11.48 12.60
N VAL A 233 13.96 12.26 11.53
CA VAL A 233 13.72 13.70 11.61
C VAL A 233 12.27 13.98 11.22
N TYR A 234 11.53 14.57 12.15
CA TYR A 234 10.12 14.91 11.90
C TYR A 234 9.83 16.36 12.36
N LYS A 235 9.01 17.06 11.56
CA LYS A 235 8.50 18.39 11.87
C LYS A 235 6.98 18.34 11.96
N PRO A 236 6.38 18.45 13.17
CA PRO A 236 4.92 18.58 13.33
C PRO A 236 4.41 19.84 12.63
N LYS A 237 3.12 19.85 12.25
CA LYS A 237 2.45 20.95 11.53
C LYS A 237 2.66 22.33 12.20
N ASN A 238 2.61 22.38 13.54
CA ASN A 238 2.74 23.61 14.35
C ASN A 238 3.94 23.54 15.32
N GLY A 239 4.98 22.77 14.97
CA GLY A 239 6.12 22.55 15.87
C GLY A 239 7.46 22.69 15.18
N GLU A 240 8.51 22.64 15.98
CA GLU A 240 9.88 22.65 15.49
C GLU A 240 10.29 21.27 14.96
N LYS A 241 11.24 21.28 14.03
CA LYS A 241 11.87 20.08 13.53
C LYS A 241 12.68 19.41 14.63
N LYS A 242 12.36 18.14 14.95
CA LYS A 242 13.04 17.35 15.98
C LYS A 242 13.61 16.07 15.41
N THR A 243 14.70 15.61 15.99
CA THR A 243 15.31 14.33 15.71
C THR A 243 14.94 13.36 16.82
N TYR A 244 14.45 12.20 16.43
CA TYR A 244 14.12 11.09 17.30
C TYR A 244 15.11 9.96 17.09
N GLU A 245 15.50 9.31 18.17
CA GLU A 245 16.44 8.20 18.17
C GLU A 245 15.70 6.90 18.47
N GLY A 246 15.83 5.90 17.60
CA GLY A 246 15.41 4.53 17.83
C GLY A 246 16.65 3.63 17.94
N VAL A 247 16.54 2.55 18.68
CA VAL A 247 17.59 1.54 18.86
C VAL A 247 17.12 0.22 18.27
N VAL A 248 17.97 -0.44 17.52
CA VAL A 248 17.70 -1.74 16.90
C VAL A 248 17.90 -2.84 17.94
N ASP A 249 16.88 -3.67 18.17
CA ASP A 249 16.92 -4.78 19.11
C ASP A 249 17.34 -6.10 18.43
N THR A 250 17.59 -7.15 19.23
CA THR A 250 18.10 -8.45 18.78
C THR A 250 17.15 -9.19 17.85
N ASP A 251 15.84 -8.95 17.96
CA ASP A 251 14.78 -9.53 17.13
C ASP A 251 14.43 -8.67 15.89
N GLY A 252 15.22 -7.62 15.63
CA GLY A 252 14.98 -6.69 14.52
C GLY A 252 13.90 -5.64 14.81
N SER A 253 13.33 -5.63 16.00
CA SER A 253 12.43 -4.58 16.44
C SER A 253 13.19 -3.26 16.70
N ILE A 254 12.45 -2.16 16.83
CA ILE A 254 13.02 -0.82 17.06
C ILE A 254 12.39 -0.27 18.35
N THR A 255 13.24 0.03 19.32
CA THR A 255 12.83 0.72 20.54
C THR A 255 13.01 2.21 20.38
N VAL A 256 11.92 2.98 20.52
CA VAL A 256 11.88 4.45 20.43
C VAL A 256 10.93 5.03 21.47
N LEU A 257 11.30 6.13 22.11
CA LEU A 257 10.49 6.79 23.15
C LEU A 257 10.04 5.81 24.24
N GLY A 258 10.89 4.83 24.60
CA GLY A 258 10.63 3.83 25.63
C GLY A 258 9.66 2.71 25.24
N LYS A 259 9.29 2.59 23.96
CA LYS A 259 8.45 1.50 23.44
C LYS A 259 9.14 0.79 22.30
N THR A 260 8.90 -0.52 22.20
CA THR A 260 9.45 -1.41 21.18
C THR A 260 8.40 -1.73 20.12
N PHE A 261 8.79 -1.68 18.84
CA PHE A 261 7.93 -1.89 17.68
C PHE A 261 8.52 -2.91 16.73
N PRO A 262 7.72 -3.83 16.18
CA PRO A 262 8.20 -4.93 15.34
C PRO A 262 8.66 -4.48 13.94
N SER A 263 8.37 -3.24 13.54
CA SER A 263 8.77 -2.73 12.23
C SER A 263 9.15 -1.25 12.25
N PRO A 264 9.99 -0.80 11.29
CA PRO A 264 10.34 0.61 11.15
C PRO A 264 9.14 1.54 10.95
N SER A 265 8.09 1.06 10.28
CA SER A 265 6.90 1.85 10.02
C SER A 265 6.08 2.09 11.28
N TYR A 266 5.89 1.07 12.13
CA TYR A 266 5.20 1.25 13.42
C TYR A 266 5.99 2.14 14.38
N ALA A 267 7.32 2.00 14.43
CA ALA A 267 8.18 2.86 15.21
C ALA A 267 8.08 4.33 14.75
N ALA A 268 8.13 4.58 13.45
CA ALA A 268 8.00 5.92 12.87
C ALA A 268 6.60 6.51 13.10
N MET A 269 5.55 5.70 12.95
CA MET A 269 4.17 6.12 13.20
C MET A 269 3.98 6.56 14.65
N TYR A 270 4.51 5.80 15.59
CA TYR A 270 4.46 6.16 17.02
C TYR A 270 5.15 7.49 17.30
N VAL A 271 6.31 7.74 16.71
CA VAL A 271 6.99 9.04 16.79
C VAL A 271 6.11 10.17 16.28
N ILE A 272 5.49 9.99 15.11
CA ILE A 272 4.60 11.01 14.52
C ILE A 272 3.39 11.25 15.41
N GLN A 273 2.72 10.20 15.89
CA GLN A 273 1.55 10.31 16.76
C GLN A 273 1.87 10.90 18.13
N SER A 274 3.08 10.68 18.66
CA SER A 274 3.52 11.28 19.93
C SER A 274 3.58 12.81 19.90
N THR A 275 3.60 13.40 18.70
CA THR A 275 3.55 14.86 18.50
C THR A 275 2.12 15.42 18.38
N GLY A 276 1.08 14.60 18.58
CA GLY A 276 -0.32 14.98 18.42
C GLY A 276 -0.86 14.85 16.98
N SER A 277 -0.09 14.31 16.07
CA SER A 277 -0.54 14.00 14.70
C SER A 277 -1.57 12.86 14.72
N LYS A 278 -2.60 12.99 13.90
CA LYS A 278 -3.61 11.94 13.66
C LYS A 278 -3.23 10.99 12.52
N ARG A 279 -2.03 11.12 12.00
CA ARG A 279 -1.54 10.32 10.89
C ARG A 279 -1.46 8.85 11.28
N ASN A 280 -1.99 7.94 10.43
CA ASN A 280 -2.07 6.51 10.69
C ASN A 280 -1.08 5.68 9.87
N THR A 281 -0.38 6.28 8.91
CA THR A 281 0.57 5.57 8.06
C THR A 281 1.83 6.38 7.80
N VAL A 282 2.95 5.67 7.70
CA VAL A 282 4.26 6.23 7.36
C VAL A 282 5.15 5.14 6.80
N ASN A 283 5.97 5.46 5.81
CA ASN A 283 6.98 4.54 5.34
C ASN A 283 8.24 4.63 6.23
N GLY A 284 8.37 3.70 7.17
CA GLY A 284 9.50 3.66 8.09
C GLY A 284 10.85 3.45 7.39
N TRP A 285 10.87 2.74 6.27
CA TRP A 285 12.12 2.51 5.52
C TRP A 285 12.72 3.79 4.93
N THR A 286 11.88 4.77 4.60
CA THR A 286 12.31 6.10 4.12
C THR A 286 12.35 7.15 5.23
N SER A 287 11.89 6.82 6.43
CA SER A 287 11.87 7.73 7.58
C SER A 287 13.10 7.60 8.46
N TRP A 288 13.59 6.38 8.67
CA TRP A 288 14.75 6.10 9.50
C TRP A 288 16.04 6.09 8.71
N ARG A 289 17.10 6.62 9.34
CA ARG A 289 18.49 6.62 8.83
C ARG A 289 19.40 6.03 9.88
N ASN A 290 20.46 5.36 9.46
CA ASN A 290 21.54 4.97 10.36
C ASN A 290 22.35 6.20 10.81
N SER A 291 23.30 6.02 11.72
CA SER A 291 24.20 7.08 12.19
C SER A 291 25.05 7.72 11.08
N GLY A 292 25.27 7.04 9.99
CA GLY A 292 25.93 7.54 8.78
C GLY A 292 25.01 8.35 7.85
N GLY A 293 23.73 8.57 8.21
CA GLY A 293 22.77 9.34 7.41
C GLY A 293 22.12 8.57 6.26
N VAL A 294 22.41 7.27 6.11
CA VAL A 294 21.88 6.40 5.05
C VAL A 294 20.49 5.88 5.45
N PHE A 295 19.50 6.03 4.58
CA PHE A 295 18.16 5.52 4.84
C PHE A 295 18.10 3.98 4.90
N LEU A 296 17.18 3.44 5.70
CA LEU A 296 16.92 2.00 5.73
C LEU A 296 16.57 1.45 4.34
N SER A 297 15.82 2.20 3.54
CA SER A 297 15.51 1.85 2.15
C SER A 297 16.76 1.71 1.28
N GLU A 298 17.76 2.55 1.46
CA GLU A 298 19.02 2.45 0.72
C GLU A 298 19.86 1.23 1.19
N LEU A 299 19.83 0.92 2.49
CA LEU A 299 20.46 -0.29 3.03
C LEU A 299 19.80 -1.55 2.50
N ARG A 300 18.47 -1.54 2.40
CA ARG A 300 17.69 -2.63 1.78
C ARG A 300 18.09 -2.84 0.31
N GLU A 301 18.23 -1.79 -0.47
CA GLU A 301 18.69 -1.89 -1.85
C GLU A 301 20.13 -2.42 -1.95
N LYS A 302 21.01 -2.06 -1.01
CA LYS A 302 22.38 -2.63 -0.93
C LYS A 302 22.35 -4.12 -0.62
N PHE A 303 21.48 -4.56 0.28
CA PHE A 303 21.29 -5.98 0.60
C PHE A 303 20.87 -6.77 -0.64
N LEU A 304 19.85 -6.31 -1.35
CA LEU A 304 19.32 -6.95 -2.56
C LEU A 304 20.34 -7.03 -3.70
N LYS A 305 21.26 -6.07 -3.78
CA LYS A 305 22.36 -6.09 -4.77
C LYS A 305 23.49 -7.04 -4.42
N LYS A 306 23.71 -7.33 -3.13
CA LYS A 306 24.74 -8.28 -2.68
C LYS A 306 24.31 -9.75 -2.83
N GLY A 307 23.03 -10.03 -2.90
CA GLY A 307 22.46 -11.38 -3.08
C GLY A 307 22.33 -11.81 -4.56
N LYS A 308 22.79 -10.99 -5.49
CA LYS A 308 22.94 -11.30 -6.91
C LYS A 308 24.40 -11.49 -7.25
#